data_2bc1e443649de405dc4e0c9c839f1613
#
_entry.id   2bc1e443649de405dc4e0c9c839f1613
#
_cell.length_a   1.000
_cell.length_b   1.000
_cell.length_c   1.000
_cell.angle_alpha   90.00
_cell.angle_beta   90.00
_cell.angle_gamma   90.00
#
_symmetry.space_group_name_H-M   'P 1'
#
loop_
_entity.id
_entity.type
_entity.pdbx_description
1 polymer ?
#
loop_
_entity_poly.entity_id
_entity_poly.type
_entity_poly.pdbx_seq_one_letter_code
_entity_poly.pdbx_strand_id
1 'polypeptide(L)'
;MHWTPLLALLLALPVLASPTLFTYMSPESEHDPRSTYDRELLRLALEITRASHGDYRMQAAPPMTLARMWVSLRFNDYPNLFAMDSYRSDRDMSGIDYVRFPIHLGIVSYRICFVSPEQQSAVAGVTSLAELKRFDIGQGKGWLDVQILQRAGFKVQEVEGYEQLFKMVARGRFALFCRGINELPQEKLNHSDVPGLVMDENVALYYPLPRVFFTHNSNQQAITRVQQGLKAAWRDGSLQALWLKTFKPSLSFAHLHTRRLFRLENPYIEGIDFNYQAYFYDPVQGRFGPGE
;
A
#
# COMPACT_ATOMS: atom_id res chain seq x y z
N MET A 1 -74.15 25.04 -15.10
CA MET A 1 -72.73 25.32 -15.38
C MET A 1 -71.94 24.44 -14.45
N HIS A 2 -71.42 23.29 -14.93
CA HIS A 2 -70.55 22.38 -14.17
C HIS A 2 -69.09 22.66 -14.50
N TRP A 3 -68.33 23.13 -13.50
CA TRP A 3 -66.87 23.29 -13.59
C TRP A 3 -66.21 21.99 -13.18
N THR A 4 -65.57 21.29 -14.12
CA THR A 4 -64.68 20.17 -13.85
C THR A 4 -63.29 20.71 -13.54
N PRO A 5 -62.66 20.41 -12.38
CA PRO A 5 -61.31 20.80 -12.13
C PRO A 5 -60.33 19.92 -12.96
N LEU A 6 -59.49 20.53 -13.75
CA LEU A 6 -58.40 19.89 -14.45
C LEU A 6 -57.29 19.55 -13.42
N LEU A 7 -57.14 18.27 -13.11
CA LEU A 7 -56.07 17.79 -12.23
C LEU A 7 -54.76 17.76 -13.06
N ALA A 8 -53.87 18.73 -12.87
CA ALA A 8 -52.57 18.76 -13.51
C ALA A 8 -51.65 17.73 -12.84
N LEU A 9 -51.37 16.62 -13.52
CA LEU A 9 -50.45 15.59 -13.10
C LEU A 9 -49.01 16.14 -13.31
N LEU A 10 -48.38 16.63 -12.24
CA LEU A 10 -46.95 16.99 -12.23
C LEU A 10 -46.10 15.73 -12.34
N LEU A 11 -45.67 15.41 -13.53
CA LEU A 11 -44.62 14.41 -13.80
C LEU A 11 -43.29 14.93 -13.22
N ALA A 12 -42.92 14.45 -12.04
CA ALA A 12 -41.60 14.64 -11.48
C ALA A 12 -40.57 13.90 -12.39
N LEU A 13 -39.87 14.65 -13.25
CA LEU A 13 -38.73 14.10 -13.98
C LEU A 13 -37.65 13.69 -12.95
N PRO A 14 -37.08 12.47 -13.07
CA PRO A 14 -35.98 12.09 -12.21
C PRO A 14 -34.82 13.05 -12.46
N VAL A 15 -34.43 13.80 -11.44
CA VAL A 15 -33.18 14.56 -11.44
C VAL A 15 -32.05 13.54 -11.49
N LEU A 16 -31.45 13.36 -12.67
CA LEU A 16 -30.23 12.58 -12.81
C LEU A 16 -29.14 13.31 -12.03
N ALA A 17 -28.83 12.81 -10.84
CA ALA A 17 -27.74 13.34 -10.04
C ALA A 17 -26.44 13.24 -10.85
N SER A 18 -25.68 14.32 -10.90
CA SER A 18 -24.37 14.32 -11.58
C SER A 18 -23.44 13.28 -10.93
N PRO A 19 -22.67 12.51 -11.73
CA PRO A 19 -21.79 11.49 -11.20
C PRO A 19 -20.76 12.09 -10.24
N THR A 20 -20.58 11.46 -9.08
CA THR A 20 -19.59 11.87 -8.09
C THR A 20 -18.18 11.68 -8.64
N LEU A 21 -17.34 12.71 -8.54
CA LEU A 21 -15.96 12.66 -9.01
C LEU A 21 -15.05 12.12 -7.90
N PHE A 22 -14.21 11.13 -8.24
CA PHE A 22 -13.16 10.57 -7.40
C PHE A 22 -11.80 10.79 -8.08
N THR A 23 -10.84 11.29 -7.33
CA THR A 23 -9.49 11.50 -7.82
C THR A 23 -8.56 10.42 -7.25
N TYR A 24 -7.68 9.86 -8.08
CA TYR A 24 -6.66 8.90 -7.68
C TYR A 24 -5.26 9.40 -8.04
N MET A 25 -4.24 8.85 -7.36
CA MET A 25 -2.84 9.22 -7.62
C MET A 25 -2.39 8.72 -8.98
N SER A 26 -1.78 9.60 -9.77
CA SER A 26 -1.03 9.20 -10.96
C SER A 26 0.25 8.47 -10.58
N PRO A 27 0.74 7.55 -11.46
CA PRO A 27 2.10 7.04 -11.34
C PRO A 27 3.12 8.19 -11.33
N GLU A 28 4.22 8.03 -10.60
CA GLU A 28 5.32 9.00 -10.61
C GLU A 28 6.06 9.05 -11.97
N SER A 29 5.99 7.95 -12.72
CA SER A 29 6.53 7.83 -14.09
C SER A 29 5.68 6.86 -14.91
N GLU A 30 5.83 6.88 -16.25
CA GLU A 30 5.12 5.97 -17.16
C GLU A 30 5.42 4.48 -16.89
N HIS A 31 6.55 4.18 -16.27
CA HIS A 31 6.99 2.82 -15.94
C HIS A 31 6.71 2.42 -14.49
N ASP A 32 5.97 3.23 -13.72
CA ASP A 32 5.62 2.92 -12.34
C ASP A 32 4.30 2.12 -12.24
N PRO A 33 4.36 0.79 -12.05
CA PRO A 33 3.15 -0.05 -11.97
C PRO A 33 2.45 0.01 -10.61
N ARG A 34 3.08 0.64 -9.59
CA ARG A 34 2.62 0.60 -8.20
C ARG A 34 1.22 1.16 -8.00
N SER A 35 0.88 2.22 -8.72
CA SER A 35 -0.44 2.88 -8.63
C SER A 35 -1.57 2.12 -9.35
N THR A 36 -1.25 1.14 -10.21
CA THR A 36 -2.26 0.42 -11.01
C THR A 36 -3.21 -0.38 -10.13
N TYR A 37 -2.67 -1.12 -9.15
CA TYR A 37 -3.49 -1.89 -8.23
C TYR A 37 -4.42 -0.99 -7.40
N ASP A 38 -3.90 0.10 -6.86
CA ASP A 38 -4.68 1.02 -6.01
C ASP A 38 -5.85 1.65 -6.80
N ARG A 39 -5.60 2.04 -8.05
CA ARG A 39 -6.64 2.55 -8.95
C ARG A 39 -7.71 1.49 -9.24
N GLU A 40 -7.32 0.27 -9.58
CA GLU A 40 -8.26 -0.82 -9.86
C GLU A 40 -9.06 -1.21 -8.62
N LEU A 41 -8.45 -1.18 -7.44
CA LEU A 41 -9.11 -1.44 -6.18
C LEU A 41 -10.14 -0.35 -5.84
N LEU A 42 -9.77 0.93 -6.01
CA LEU A 42 -10.71 2.04 -5.85
C LEU A 42 -11.88 1.91 -6.83
N ARG A 43 -11.61 1.58 -8.10
CA ARG A 43 -12.64 1.35 -9.11
C ARG A 43 -13.58 0.20 -8.73
N LEU A 44 -13.03 -0.92 -8.24
CA LEU A 44 -13.81 -2.06 -7.78
C LEU A 44 -14.79 -1.66 -6.68
N ALA A 45 -14.32 -0.93 -5.66
CA ALA A 45 -15.16 -0.45 -4.56
C ALA A 45 -16.27 0.49 -5.03
N LEU A 46 -15.97 1.38 -5.97
CA LEU A 46 -16.94 2.33 -6.52
C LEU A 46 -17.98 1.64 -7.41
N GLU A 47 -17.59 0.63 -8.18
CA GLU A 47 -18.49 -0.13 -9.04
C GLU A 47 -19.49 -0.98 -8.22
N ILE A 48 -19.02 -1.68 -7.19
CA ILE A 48 -19.89 -2.47 -6.30
C ILE A 48 -20.93 -1.58 -5.61
N THR A 49 -20.58 -0.34 -5.29
CA THR A 49 -21.47 0.61 -4.62
C THR A 49 -22.29 1.49 -5.58
N ARG A 50 -22.19 1.26 -6.89
CA ARG A 50 -22.85 2.10 -7.89
C ARG A 50 -24.37 2.12 -7.74
N ALA A 51 -24.99 0.96 -7.49
CA ALA A 51 -26.42 0.85 -7.33
C ALA A 51 -26.96 1.59 -6.11
N SER A 52 -26.18 1.67 -5.02
CA SER A 52 -26.59 2.28 -3.75
C SER A 52 -26.16 3.74 -3.58
N HIS A 53 -25.07 4.17 -4.26
CA HIS A 53 -24.48 5.51 -4.10
C HIS A 53 -24.49 6.33 -5.40
N GLY A 54 -25.09 5.82 -6.48
CA GLY A 54 -25.16 6.51 -7.78
C GLY A 54 -23.88 6.44 -8.60
N ASP A 55 -23.94 7.08 -9.78
CA ASP A 55 -22.85 7.08 -10.73
C ASP A 55 -21.62 7.82 -10.21
N TYR A 56 -20.47 7.43 -10.76
CA TYR A 56 -19.18 8.04 -10.42
C TYR A 56 -18.32 8.28 -11.69
N ARG A 57 -17.36 9.17 -11.54
CA ARG A 57 -16.25 9.33 -12.49
C ARG A 57 -14.94 9.24 -11.72
N MET A 58 -13.91 8.74 -12.38
CA MET A 58 -12.55 8.71 -11.86
C MET A 58 -11.65 9.58 -12.70
N GLN A 59 -10.80 10.39 -12.06
CA GLN A 59 -9.76 11.15 -12.73
C GLN A 59 -8.42 10.96 -12.03
N ALA A 60 -7.33 11.07 -12.81
CA ALA A 60 -5.98 11.08 -12.26
C ALA A 60 -5.64 12.47 -11.70
N ALA A 61 -5.04 12.53 -10.54
CA ALA A 61 -4.35 13.74 -10.08
C ALA A 61 -3.08 13.94 -10.95
N PRO A 62 -2.57 15.16 -11.10
CA PRO A 62 -1.24 15.35 -11.69
C PRO A 62 -0.18 14.54 -10.93
N PRO A 63 0.89 14.08 -11.61
CA PRO A 63 2.03 13.45 -10.92
C PRO A 63 2.60 14.37 -9.85
N MET A 64 2.85 13.82 -8.66
CA MET A 64 3.34 14.61 -7.53
C MET A 64 4.18 13.76 -6.59
N THR A 65 5.08 14.42 -5.87
CA THR A 65 5.87 13.78 -4.81
C THR A 65 5.00 13.39 -3.61
N LEU A 66 5.49 12.48 -2.76
CA LEU A 66 4.82 12.10 -1.51
C LEU A 66 4.53 13.31 -0.61
N ALA A 67 5.47 14.24 -0.49
CA ALA A 67 5.28 15.47 0.29
C ALA A 67 4.13 16.33 -0.27
N ARG A 68 4.05 16.51 -1.60
CA ARG A 68 2.97 17.26 -2.24
C ARG A 68 1.62 16.55 -2.09
N MET A 69 1.59 15.21 -2.17
CA MET A 69 0.40 14.41 -1.93
C MET A 69 -0.21 14.71 -0.54
N TRP A 70 0.61 14.72 0.52
CA TRP A 70 0.14 15.02 1.87
C TRP A 70 -0.39 16.45 2.03
N VAL A 71 0.23 17.43 1.34
CA VAL A 71 -0.29 18.80 1.26
C VAL A 71 -1.65 18.82 0.55
N SER A 72 -1.76 18.16 -0.59
CA SER A 72 -3.00 18.12 -1.37
C SER A 72 -4.15 17.42 -0.64
N LEU A 73 -3.86 16.36 0.13
CA LEU A 73 -4.84 15.72 1.02
C LEU A 73 -5.33 16.69 2.09
N ARG A 74 -4.41 17.41 2.75
CA ARG A 74 -4.72 18.34 3.85
C ARG A 74 -5.61 19.51 3.41
N PHE A 75 -5.37 20.04 2.22
CA PHE A 75 -6.10 21.20 1.69
C PHE A 75 -7.25 20.84 0.75
N ASN A 76 -7.51 19.52 0.53
CA ASN A 76 -8.55 19.04 -0.38
C ASN A 76 -8.42 19.62 -1.79
N ASP A 77 -7.19 19.70 -2.31
CA ASP A 77 -6.88 20.32 -3.61
C ASP A 77 -7.61 19.64 -4.78
N TYR A 78 -7.98 18.36 -4.62
CA TYR A 78 -8.66 17.57 -5.65
C TYR A 78 -9.91 16.90 -5.08
N PRO A 79 -11.05 16.92 -5.79
CA PRO A 79 -12.30 16.33 -5.34
C PRO A 79 -12.14 14.85 -4.98
N ASN A 80 -12.48 14.47 -3.75
CA ASN A 80 -12.40 13.11 -3.25
C ASN A 80 -11.08 12.42 -3.66
N LEU A 81 -9.95 13.05 -3.41
CA LEU A 81 -8.63 12.45 -3.65
C LEU A 81 -8.43 11.31 -2.67
N PHE A 82 -8.24 10.10 -3.21
CA PHE A 82 -7.81 8.93 -2.45
C PHE A 82 -6.36 8.59 -2.82
N ALA A 83 -5.49 8.68 -1.82
CA ALA A 83 -4.07 8.39 -1.98
C ALA A 83 -3.64 7.30 -0.99
N MET A 84 -2.86 6.34 -1.45
CA MET A 84 -2.36 5.24 -0.65
C MET A 84 -1.06 5.64 0.07
N ASP A 85 -1.00 5.35 1.37
CA ASP A 85 0.27 5.32 2.12
C ASP A 85 0.16 4.34 3.29
N SER A 86 1.29 4.07 3.95
CA SER A 86 1.33 3.30 5.20
C SER A 86 0.75 4.12 6.35
N TYR A 87 -0.13 3.49 7.13
CA TYR A 87 -0.59 4.11 8.38
C TYR A 87 0.58 4.30 9.34
N ARG A 88 0.61 5.46 9.99
CA ARG A 88 1.56 5.75 11.07
C ARG A 88 0.95 6.73 12.07
N SER A 89 1.06 6.37 13.36
CA SER A 89 0.45 7.12 14.47
C SER A 89 1.12 8.47 14.77
N ASP A 90 2.38 8.63 14.36
CA ASP A 90 3.15 9.87 14.57
C ASP A 90 2.94 10.92 13.47
N ARG A 91 2.05 10.64 12.49
CA ARG A 91 1.75 11.60 11.43
C ARG A 91 0.72 12.64 11.89
N ASP A 92 0.96 13.89 11.56
CA ASP A 92 -0.05 14.93 11.69
C ASP A 92 -1.22 14.68 10.73
N MET A 93 -2.37 14.28 11.30
CA MET A 93 -3.60 13.96 10.60
C MET A 93 -4.57 15.15 10.50
N SER A 94 -4.12 16.39 10.80
CA SER A 94 -4.97 17.58 10.70
C SER A 94 -5.55 17.73 9.29
N GLY A 95 -6.88 17.76 9.18
CA GLY A 95 -7.61 17.84 7.91
C GLY A 95 -7.67 16.53 7.12
N ILE A 96 -7.14 15.43 7.63
CA ILE A 96 -7.03 14.15 6.92
C ILE A 96 -7.76 13.06 7.70
N ASP A 97 -8.37 12.14 6.95
CA ASP A 97 -8.95 10.89 7.46
C ASP A 97 -8.57 9.75 6.50
N TYR A 98 -8.92 8.52 6.83
CA TYR A 98 -8.59 7.36 6.02
C TYR A 98 -9.73 6.33 5.98
N VAL A 99 -9.69 5.49 4.97
CA VAL A 99 -10.59 4.34 4.84
C VAL A 99 -10.11 3.23 5.78
N ARG A 100 -10.96 2.77 6.67
CA ARG A 100 -10.65 1.73 7.67
C ARG A 100 -10.71 0.34 7.02
N PHE A 101 -9.75 0.13 6.13
CA PHE A 101 -9.55 -1.14 5.41
C PHE A 101 -8.10 -1.24 4.90
N PRO A 102 -7.40 -2.37 5.10
CA PRO A 102 -6.01 -2.52 4.69
C PRO A 102 -5.93 -2.91 3.22
N ILE A 103 -5.70 -1.97 2.33
CA ILE A 103 -5.84 -2.17 0.88
C ILE A 103 -4.84 -3.15 0.25
N HIS A 104 -3.63 -3.30 0.82
CA HIS A 104 -2.60 -4.23 0.31
C HIS A 104 -2.58 -5.59 1.01
N LEU A 105 -3.53 -5.85 1.91
CA LEU A 105 -3.73 -7.12 2.63
C LEU A 105 -2.45 -7.72 3.22
N GLY A 106 -1.54 -6.87 3.70
CA GLY A 106 -0.33 -7.26 4.42
C GLY A 106 0.88 -7.68 3.56
N ILE A 107 0.79 -7.73 2.23
CA ILE A 107 1.92 -8.16 1.39
C ILE A 107 3.17 -7.30 1.61
N VAL A 108 3.01 -6.01 1.82
CA VAL A 108 4.10 -5.05 2.05
C VAL A 108 4.79 -5.24 3.40
N SER A 109 4.22 -6.04 4.29
CA SER A 109 4.80 -6.35 5.60
C SER A 109 5.97 -7.33 5.52
N TYR A 110 6.07 -8.08 4.43
CA TYR A 110 7.16 -9.03 4.20
C TYR A 110 8.27 -8.37 3.40
N ARG A 111 9.49 -8.48 3.89
CA ARG A 111 10.69 -7.85 3.32
C ARG A 111 11.73 -8.90 2.98
N ILE A 112 12.29 -8.81 1.79
CA ILE A 112 13.47 -9.54 1.37
C ILE A 112 14.55 -8.52 1.02
N CYS A 113 15.82 -8.87 1.27
CA CYS A 113 16.90 -7.92 1.12
C CYS A 113 17.76 -8.24 -0.10
N PHE A 114 18.19 -7.21 -0.80
CA PHE A 114 19.45 -7.26 -1.53
C PHE A 114 20.57 -7.29 -0.52
N VAL A 115 21.61 -8.03 -0.81
CA VAL A 115 22.77 -8.23 0.08
C VAL A 115 24.05 -7.88 -0.64
N SER A 116 25.02 -7.32 0.07
CA SER A 116 26.33 -7.10 -0.53
C SER A 116 27.00 -8.44 -0.83
N PRO A 117 27.70 -8.59 -1.96
CA PRO A 117 28.34 -9.86 -2.34
C PRO A 117 29.26 -10.42 -1.24
N GLU A 118 29.99 -9.54 -0.56
CA GLU A 118 30.93 -9.91 0.51
C GLU A 118 30.24 -10.47 1.76
N GLN A 119 28.97 -10.06 2.02
CA GLN A 119 28.21 -10.47 3.19
C GLN A 119 27.22 -11.61 2.91
N GLN A 120 27.07 -12.03 1.66
CA GLN A 120 26.06 -13.02 1.27
C GLN A 120 26.14 -14.32 2.08
N SER A 121 27.32 -14.91 2.21
CA SER A 121 27.51 -16.15 2.97
C SER A 121 27.26 -15.96 4.47
N ALA A 122 27.67 -14.83 5.04
CA ALA A 122 27.45 -14.53 6.44
C ALA A 122 25.97 -14.31 6.75
N VAL A 123 25.24 -13.60 5.88
CA VAL A 123 23.78 -13.39 6.00
C VAL A 123 23.03 -14.71 5.85
N ALA A 124 23.43 -15.56 4.92
CA ALA A 124 22.83 -16.89 4.72
C ALA A 124 22.93 -17.78 5.97
N GLY A 125 24.01 -17.64 6.72
CA GLY A 125 24.27 -18.38 7.97
C GLY A 125 23.51 -17.87 9.19
N VAL A 126 22.84 -16.72 9.14
CA VAL A 126 22.13 -16.13 10.27
C VAL A 126 21.00 -17.03 10.77
N THR A 127 20.97 -17.30 12.07
CA THR A 127 19.94 -18.16 12.73
C THR A 127 19.06 -17.40 13.71
N SER A 128 19.47 -16.21 14.14
CA SER A 128 18.76 -15.39 15.12
C SER A 128 18.67 -13.93 14.70
N LEU A 129 17.65 -13.24 15.22
CA LEU A 129 17.49 -11.80 15.01
C LEU A 129 18.69 -11.00 15.55
N ALA A 130 19.29 -11.46 16.65
CA ALA A 130 20.47 -10.82 17.24
C ALA A 130 21.68 -10.89 16.30
N GLU A 131 21.87 -12.00 15.58
CA GLU A 131 22.90 -12.12 14.55
C GLU A 131 22.59 -11.23 13.33
N LEU A 132 21.32 -11.19 12.88
CA LEU A 132 20.92 -10.34 11.74
C LEU A 132 21.16 -8.86 12.03
N LYS A 133 20.97 -8.41 13.25
CA LYS A 133 21.19 -7.01 13.67
C LYS A 133 22.66 -6.56 13.62
N ARG A 134 23.62 -7.47 13.42
CA ARG A 134 25.03 -7.11 13.21
C ARG A 134 25.29 -6.51 11.83
N PHE A 135 24.38 -6.75 10.89
CA PHE A 135 24.46 -6.21 9.53
C PHE A 135 23.74 -4.88 9.47
N ASP A 136 24.39 -3.89 8.89
CA ASP A 136 23.79 -2.60 8.65
C ASP A 136 22.86 -2.63 7.43
N ILE A 137 21.84 -1.79 7.45
CA ILE A 137 20.79 -1.74 6.44
C ILE A 137 20.75 -0.35 5.81
N GLY A 138 20.84 -0.27 4.48
CA GLY A 138 20.53 0.95 3.75
C GLY A 138 19.03 1.10 3.56
N GLN A 139 18.50 2.32 3.73
CA GLN A 139 17.09 2.65 3.47
C GLN A 139 16.96 4.07 2.92
N GLY A 140 15.86 4.33 2.20
CA GLY A 140 15.56 5.65 1.68
C GLY A 140 15.27 6.64 2.81
N LYS A 141 15.87 7.83 2.71
CA LYS A 141 15.67 8.88 3.70
C LYS A 141 14.19 9.22 3.86
N GLY A 142 13.72 9.26 5.10
CA GLY A 142 12.34 9.58 5.45
C GLY A 142 11.34 8.43 5.26
N TRP A 143 11.77 7.24 4.84
CA TRP A 143 10.90 6.07 4.81
C TRP A 143 10.58 5.60 6.24
N LEU A 144 9.34 5.14 6.46
CA LEU A 144 8.93 4.61 7.76
C LEU A 144 9.78 3.40 8.18
N ASP A 145 10.25 2.64 7.22
CA ASP A 145 11.16 1.50 7.43
C ASP A 145 12.41 1.87 8.24
N VAL A 146 12.96 3.09 8.03
CA VAL A 146 14.11 3.60 8.80
C VAL A 146 13.81 3.56 10.30
N GLN A 147 12.70 4.16 10.69
CA GLN A 147 12.31 4.27 12.09
C GLN A 147 11.99 2.91 12.71
N ILE A 148 11.29 2.04 11.97
CA ILE A 148 10.95 0.68 12.42
C ILE A 148 12.24 -0.13 12.66
N LEU A 149 13.17 -0.12 11.71
CA LEU A 149 14.42 -0.86 11.79
C LEU A 149 15.34 -0.32 12.90
N GLN A 150 15.46 1.00 13.02
CA GLN A 150 16.21 1.63 14.11
C GLN A 150 15.63 1.27 15.49
N ARG A 151 14.31 1.33 15.62
CA ARG A 151 13.61 0.95 16.86
C ARG A 151 13.82 -0.53 17.20
N ALA A 152 13.87 -1.39 16.18
CA ALA A 152 14.19 -2.80 16.34
C ALA A 152 15.67 -3.07 16.69
N GLY A 153 16.55 -2.05 16.66
CA GLY A 153 17.96 -2.13 17.03
C GLY A 153 18.90 -2.43 15.85
N PHE A 154 18.49 -2.22 14.63
CA PHE A 154 19.39 -2.24 13.48
C PHE A 154 20.15 -0.93 13.33
N LYS A 155 21.38 -1.00 12.83
CA LYS A 155 22.11 0.16 12.31
C LYS A 155 21.57 0.48 10.91
N VAL A 156 20.95 1.64 10.74
CA VAL A 156 20.34 2.06 9.46
C VAL A 156 21.13 3.23 8.88
N GLN A 157 21.51 3.11 7.60
CA GLN A 157 22.08 4.17 6.80
C GLN A 157 21.01 4.77 5.89
N GLU A 158 20.69 6.04 6.07
CA GLU A 158 19.74 6.75 5.23
C GLU A 158 20.43 7.26 3.95
N VAL A 159 19.80 7.03 2.81
CA VAL A 159 20.31 7.40 1.50
C VAL A 159 19.30 8.27 0.76
N GLU A 160 19.75 9.40 0.24
CA GLU A 160 18.97 10.19 -0.71
C GLU A 160 19.06 9.57 -2.11
N GLY A 161 17.91 9.38 -2.75
CA GLY A 161 17.85 8.81 -4.09
C GLY A 161 17.74 7.27 -4.11
N TYR A 162 16.58 6.82 -4.55
CA TYR A 162 16.20 5.42 -4.62
C TYR A 162 17.18 4.55 -5.42
N GLU A 163 17.59 5.02 -6.59
CA GLU A 163 18.52 4.30 -7.48
C GLU A 163 19.91 4.07 -6.87
N GLN A 164 20.32 4.95 -5.94
CA GLN A 164 21.62 4.84 -5.29
C GLN A 164 21.68 3.65 -4.32
N LEU A 165 20.57 3.28 -3.71
CA LEU A 165 20.49 2.17 -2.76
C LEU A 165 20.96 0.85 -3.38
N PHE A 166 20.53 0.54 -4.60
CA PHE A 166 20.93 -0.67 -5.32
C PHE A 166 22.44 -0.67 -5.63
N LYS A 167 22.96 0.46 -6.10
CA LYS A 167 24.40 0.60 -6.39
C LYS A 167 25.26 0.54 -5.13
N MET A 168 24.76 1.06 -4.02
CA MET A 168 25.48 1.09 -2.75
C MET A 168 25.55 -0.29 -2.09
N VAL A 169 24.45 -1.06 -2.05
CA VAL A 169 24.48 -2.43 -1.53
C VAL A 169 25.36 -3.33 -2.39
N ALA A 170 25.29 -3.22 -3.72
CA ALA A 170 26.13 -3.98 -4.64
C ALA A 170 27.63 -3.71 -4.47
N ARG A 171 27.99 -2.52 -3.98
CA ARG A 171 29.38 -2.09 -3.68
C ARG A 171 29.78 -2.28 -2.20
N GLY A 172 28.96 -2.95 -1.40
CA GLY A 172 29.24 -3.21 0.01
C GLY A 172 29.29 -1.98 0.91
N ARG A 173 28.61 -0.88 0.54
CA ARG A 173 28.54 0.33 1.39
C ARG A 173 27.68 0.12 2.64
N PHE A 174 26.78 -0.82 2.60
CA PHE A 174 26.06 -1.44 3.69
C PHE A 174 25.74 -2.90 3.32
N ALA A 175 25.46 -3.71 4.32
CA ALA A 175 25.28 -5.14 4.11
C ALA A 175 23.97 -5.50 3.44
N LEU A 176 22.87 -4.81 3.81
CA LEU A 176 21.51 -5.16 3.41
C LEU A 176 20.73 -3.94 2.86
N PHE A 177 19.87 -4.20 1.87
CA PHE A 177 18.83 -3.26 1.44
C PHE A 177 17.51 -4.03 1.27
N CYS A 178 16.58 -3.86 2.20
CA CYS A 178 15.39 -4.67 2.29
C CYS A 178 14.17 -3.99 1.67
N ARG A 179 13.42 -4.74 0.83
CA ARG A 179 12.28 -4.25 0.05
C ARG A 179 11.03 -5.09 0.29
N GLY A 180 9.86 -4.49 0.08
CA GLY A 180 8.61 -5.21 0.08
C GLY A 180 8.56 -6.27 -1.01
N ILE A 181 8.06 -7.47 -0.69
CA ILE A 181 8.02 -8.55 -1.68
C ILE A 181 7.15 -8.22 -2.89
N ASN A 182 6.20 -7.30 -2.75
CA ASN A 182 5.38 -6.80 -3.84
C ASN A 182 6.16 -6.00 -4.90
N GLU A 183 7.35 -5.48 -4.57
CA GLU A 183 8.18 -4.63 -5.42
C GLU A 183 9.34 -5.41 -6.06
N LEU A 184 9.83 -6.46 -5.39
CA LEU A 184 11.06 -7.18 -5.72
C LEU A 184 11.15 -7.71 -7.17
N PRO A 185 10.12 -8.30 -7.79
CA PRO A 185 10.26 -8.83 -9.14
C PRO A 185 10.64 -7.74 -10.14
N GLN A 186 9.98 -6.58 -10.03
CA GLN A 186 10.23 -5.45 -10.91
C GLN A 186 11.56 -4.77 -10.59
N GLU A 187 11.89 -4.62 -9.30
CA GLU A 187 13.16 -4.03 -8.87
C GLU A 187 14.36 -4.87 -9.32
N LYS A 188 14.28 -6.21 -9.21
CA LYS A 188 15.33 -7.09 -9.70
C LYS A 188 15.50 -6.99 -11.23
N LEU A 189 14.40 -6.86 -11.95
CA LEU A 189 14.43 -6.69 -13.41
C LEU A 189 15.04 -5.35 -13.80
N ASN A 190 14.56 -4.26 -13.19
CA ASN A 190 14.98 -2.89 -13.51
C ASN A 190 16.44 -2.61 -13.16
N HIS A 191 17.04 -3.38 -12.24
CA HIS A 191 18.43 -3.23 -11.81
C HIS A 191 19.31 -4.42 -12.19
N SER A 192 18.89 -5.19 -13.19
CA SER A 192 19.65 -6.36 -13.68
C SER A 192 21.02 -5.98 -14.28
N ASP A 193 21.18 -4.72 -14.66
CA ASP A 193 22.41 -4.13 -15.17
C ASP A 193 23.38 -3.66 -14.06
N VAL A 194 23.00 -3.67 -12.78
CA VAL A 194 23.86 -3.27 -11.67
C VAL A 194 24.81 -4.41 -11.32
N PRO A 195 26.14 -4.28 -11.62
CA PRO A 195 27.09 -5.34 -11.35
C PRO A 195 27.20 -5.65 -9.85
N GLY A 196 27.14 -6.92 -9.49
CA GLY A 196 27.27 -7.36 -8.10
C GLY A 196 26.01 -7.19 -7.27
N LEU A 197 24.87 -6.83 -7.85
CA LEU A 197 23.61 -6.80 -7.13
C LEU A 197 23.09 -8.22 -6.89
N VAL A 198 23.09 -8.66 -5.64
CA VAL A 198 22.67 -9.99 -5.22
C VAL A 198 21.43 -9.86 -4.33
N MET A 199 20.45 -10.73 -4.52
CA MET A 199 19.30 -10.86 -3.63
C MET A 199 19.57 -12.03 -2.67
N ASP A 200 19.39 -11.79 -1.36
CA ASP A 200 19.45 -12.86 -0.37
C ASP A 200 18.31 -13.87 -0.59
N GLU A 201 18.60 -15.15 -0.38
CA GLU A 201 17.64 -16.25 -0.54
C GLU A 201 17.26 -16.95 0.77
N ASN A 202 17.85 -16.53 1.91
CA ASN A 202 17.80 -17.28 3.17
C ASN A 202 16.99 -16.62 4.27
N VAL A 203 16.94 -15.29 4.28
CA VAL A 203 16.26 -14.55 5.34
C VAL A 203 15.14 -13.67 4.79
N ALA A 204 14.17 -13.40 5.64
CA ALA A 204 13.12 -12.41 5.40
C ALA A 204 12.81 -11.68 6.71
N LEU A 205 12.41 -10.42 6.61
CA LEU A 205 11.87 -9.65 7.72
C LEU A 205 10.35 -9.53 7.58
N TYR A 206 9.67 -9.49 8.71
CA TYR A 206 8.25 -9.16 8.78
C TYR A 206 8.04 -8.09 9.86
N TYR A 207 7.34 -7.04 9.50
CA TYR A 207 6.73 -6.09 10.42
C TYR A 207 5.40 -5.60 9.85
N PRO A 208 4.34 -5.52 10.69
CA PRO A 208 3.02 -5.10 10.20
C PRO A 208 3.14 -3.70 9.58
N LEU A 209 2.67 -3.56 8.34
CA LEU A 209 2.68 -2.27 7.64
C LEU A 209 1.36 -2.09 6.89
N PRO A 210 0.25 -1.79 7.61
CA PRO A 210 -1.03 -1.60 6.98
C PRO A 210 -1.02 -0.36 6.09
N ARG A 211 -1.33 -0.54 4.81
CA ARG A 211 -1.56 0.54 3.85
C ARG A 211 -3.05 0.78 3.71
N VAL A 212 -3.44 2.04 3.71
CA VAL A 212 -4.82 2.48 3.61
C VAL A 212 -4.96 3.60 2.57
N PHE A 213 -6.18 3.88 2.15
CA PHE A 213 -6.47 5.10 1.41
C PHE A 213 -6.68 6.26 2.37
N PHE A 214 -5.88 7.30 2.20
CA PHE A 214 -6.06 8.60 2.87
C PHE A 214 -6.82 9.56 1.97
N THR A 215 -7.60 10.45 2.58
CA THR A 215 -8.34 11.52 1.91
C THR A 215 -8.56 12.68 2.88
N HIS A 216 -9.09 13.81 2.40
CA HIS A 216 -9.46 14.92 3.28
C HIS A 216 -10.64 14.52 4.19
N ASN A 217 -10.63 14.97 5.43
CA ASN A 217 -11.65 14.59 6.43
C ASN A 217 -13.07 15.09 6.11
N SER A 218 -13.24 16.09 5.25
CA SER A 218 -14.56 16.51 4.79
C SER A 218 -15.21 15.53 3.79
N ASN A 219 -14.45 14.58 3.23
CA ASN A 219 -14.93 13.63 2.22
C ASN A 219 -15.66 12.42 2.84
N GLN A 220 -16.42 12.61 3.95
CA GLN A 220 -17.01 11.52 4.74
C GLN A 220 -17.93 10.59 3.94
N GLN A 221 -18.72 11.14 3.02
CA GLN A 221 -19.59 10.31 2.15
C GLN A 221 -18.76 9.42 1.22
N ALA A 222 -17.66 9.95 0.67
CA ALA A 222 -16.75 9.21 -0.19
C ALA A 222 -15.98 8.13 0.60
N ILE A 223 -15.51 8.44 1.83
CA ILE A 223 -14.90 7.47 2.74
C ILE A 223 -15.85 6.30 2.99
N THR A 224 -17.08 6.62 3.39
CA THR A 224 -18.13 5.62 3.69
C THR A 224 -18.39 4.73 2.47
N ARG A 225 -18.56 5.33 1.29
CA ARG A 225 -18.78 4.61 0.04
C ARG A 225 -17.64 3.65 -0.29
N VAL A 226 -16.40 4.14 -0.26
CA VAL A 226 -15.21 3.32 -0.58
C VAL A 226 -15.06 2.19 0.43
N GLN A 227 -15.24 2.47 1.74
CA GLN A 227 -15.14 1.45 2.78
C GLN A 227 -16.21 0.36 2.63
N GLN A 228 -17.44 0.74 2.35
CA GLN A 228 -18.53 -0.22 2.09
C GLN A 228 -18.24 -1.07 0.85
N GLY A 229 -17.73 -0.47 -0.21
CA GLY A 229 -17.34 -1.16 -1.43
C GLY A 229 -16.22 -2.16 -1.20
N LEU A 230 -15.16 -1.78 -0.47
CA LEU A 230 -14.06 -2.69 -0.12
C LEU A 230 -14.52 -3.86 0.76
N LYS A 231 -15.36 -3.59 1.76
CA LYS A 231 -15.95 -4.65 2.61
C LYS A 231 -16.90 -5.56 1.82
N ALA A 232 -17.62 -5.05 0.84
CA ALA A 232 -18.46 -5.85 -0.04
C ALA A 232 -17.62 -6.71 -0.99
N ALA A 233 -16.58 -6.12 -1.61
CA ALA A 233 -15.62 -6.83 -2.46
C ALA A 233 -14.86 -7.93 -1.71
N TRP A 234 -14.61 -7.73 -0.41
CA TRP A 234 -14.03 -8.76 0.44
C TRP A 234 -15.00 -9.93 0.63
N ARG A 235 -16.28 -9.66 0.91
CA ARG A 235 -17.29 -10.71 1.17
C ARG A 235 -17.63 -11.53 -0.06
N ASP A 236 -17.64 -10.93 -1.25
CA ASP A 236 -17.93 -11.64 -2.51
C ASP A 236 -16.69 -12.28 -3.17
N GLY A 237 -15.49 -12.05 -2.62
CA GLY A 237 -14.23 -12.61 -3.10
C GLY A 237 -13.57 -11.84 -4.25
N SER A 238 -14.19 -10.81 -4.78
CA SER A 238 -13.66 -10.05 -5.93
C SER A 238 -12.38 -9.26 -5.58
N LEU A 239 -12.26 -8.80 -4.32
CA LEU A 239 -11.05 -8.14 -3.84
C LEU A 239 -9.88 -9.12 -3.76
N GLN A 240 -10.09 -10.32 -3.20
CA GLN A 240 -9.09 -11.37 -3.13
C GLN A 240 -8.65 -11.81 -4.52
N ALA A 241 -9.59 -11.92 -5.47
CA ALA A 241 -9.28 -12.25 -6.86
C ALA A 241 -8.40 -11.19 -7.53
N LEU A 242 -8.72 -9.90 -7.37
CA LEU A 242 -7.91 -8.78 -7.86
C LEU A 242 -6.52 -8.78 -7.22
N TRP A 243 -6.45 -8.98 -5.91
CA TRP A 243 -5.19 -9.01 -5.16
C TRP A 243 -4.29 -10.17 -5.62
N LEU A 244 -4.84 -11.37 -5.72
CA LEU A 244 -4.10 -12.55 -6.20
C LEU A 244 -3.64 -12.37 -7.65
N LYS A 245 -4.49 -11.83 -8.53
CA LYS A 245 -4.10 -11.50 -9.91
C LYS A 245 -2.86 -10.61 -9.94
N THR A 246 -2.79 -9.64 -9.04
CA THR A 246 -1.71 -8.65 -9.00
C THR A 246 -0.45 -9.18 -8.32
N PHE A 247 -0.59 -9.84 -7.18
CA PHE A 247 0.55 -10.12 -6.29
C PHE A 247 0.99 -11.60 -6.26
N LYS A 248 0.26 -12.52 -6.89
CA LYS A 248 0.69 -13.93 -6.99
C LYS A 248 2.08 -14.10 -7.60
N PRO A 249 2.46 -13.36 -8.66
CA PRO A 249 3.84 -13.41 -9.17
C PRO A 249 4.89 -13.02 -8.11
N SER A 250 4.61 -12.00 -7.32
CA SER A 250 5.50 -11.54 -6.24
C SER A 250 5.62 -12.57 -5.12
N LEU A 251 4.50 -13.20 -4.73
CA LEU A 251 4.51 -14.29 -3.74
C LEU A 251 5.33 -15.48 -4.22
N SER A 252 5.15 -15.89 -5.49
CA SER A 252 5.92 -16.98 -6.08
C SER A 252 7.41 -16.66 -6.16
N PHE A 253 7.75 -15.43 -6.53
CA PHE A 253 9.14 -14.95 -6.59
C PHE A 253 9.82 -14.91 -5.22
N ALA A 254 9.09 -14.56 -4.17
CA ALA A 254 9.63 -14.37 -2.83
C ALA A 254 10.08 -15.66 -2.14
N HIS A 255 9.53 -16.83 -2.50
CA HIS A 255 9.85 -18.14 -1.89
C HIS A 255 9.88 -18.08 -0.35
N LEU A 256 8.91 -17.40 0.29
CA LEU A 256 8.93 -17.16 1.74
C LEU A 256 8.97 -18.43 2.58
N HIS A 257 8.46 -19.54 2.07
CA HIS A 257 8.43 -20.85 2.76
C HIS A 257 9.82 -21.48 2.95
N THR A 258 10.83 -21.02 2.19
CA THR A 258 12.22 -21.51 2.31
C THR A 258 13.09 -20.58 3.16
N ARG A 259 12.56 -19.42 3.59
CA ARG A 259 13.34 -18.40 4.29
C ARG A 259 13.12 -18.45 5.79
N ARG A 260 14.14 -18.07 6.56
CA ARG A 260 13.97 -17.75 7.98
C ARG A 260 13.32 -16.41 8.12
N LEU A 261 12.09 -16.39 8.64
CA LEU A 261 11.30 -15.18 8.83
C LEU A 261 11.56 -14.60 10.23
N PHE A 262 12.19 -13.43 10.28
CA PHE A 262 12.40 -12.66 11.51
C PHE A 262 11.29 -11.62 11.66
N ARG A 263 10.58 -11.68 12.81
CA ARG A 263 9.47 -10.77 13.08
C ARG A 263 9.93 -9.57 13.91
N LEU A 264 9.57 -8.38 13.48
CA LEU A 264 9.79 -7.12 14.19
C LEU A 264 8.44 -6.51 14.54
N GLU A 265 8.42 -5.69 15.57
CA GLU A 265 7.28 -4.86 15.93
C GLU A 265 7.29 -3.56 15.10
N ASN A 266 6.12 -3.05 14.80
CA ASN A 266 5.95 -1.70 14.27
C ASN A 266 5.21 -0.85 15.31
N PRO A 267 5.89 -0.03 16.13
CA PRO A 267 5.24 0.79 17.14
C PRO A 267 4.41 1.95 16.54
N TYR A 268 4.60 2.23 15.25
CA TYR A 268 3.91 3.34 14.57
C TYR A 268 2.51 2.97 14.05
N ILE A 269 2.01 1.77 14.34
CA ILE A 269 0.62 1.38 14.08
C ILE A 269 -0.24 1.41 15.34
N GLU A 270 0.30 1.84 16.46
CA GLU A 270 -0.46 2.07 17.68
C GLU A 270 -1.57 3.09 17.41
N GLY A 271 -2.78 2.83 17.92
CA GLY A 271 -3.94 3.70 17.73
C GLY A 271 -4.68 3.53 16.38
N ILE A 272 -4.28 2.57 15.53
CA ILE A 272 -5.12 2.20 14.38
C ILE A 272 -6.46 1.64 14.88
N ASP A 273 -7.58 2.20 14.39
CA ASP A 273 -8.91 2.02 14.97
C ASP A 273 -9.76 0.95 14.26
N PHE A 274 -9.10 -0.01 13.58
CA PHE A 274 -9.77 -1.16 12.96
C PHE A 274 -8.85 -2.39 12.94
N ASN A 275 -9.46 -3.58 12.85
CA ASN A 275 -8.71 -4.84 12.85
C ASN A 275 -8.14 -5.15 11.46
N TYR A 276 -7.03 -4.49 11.10
CA TYR A 276 -6.36 -4.70 9.80
C TYR A 276 -5.87 -6.14 9.61
N GLN A 277 -5.48 -6.83 10.70
CA GLN A 277 -4.92 -8.19 10.63
C GLN A 277 -5.95 -9.23 10.18
N ALA A 278 -7.23 -8.99 10.45
CA ALA A 278 -8.31 -9.87 10.00
C ALA A 278 -8.38 -10.03 8.47
N TYR A 279 -7.79 -9.10 7.73
CA TYR A 279 -7.78 -9.11 6.25
C TYR A 279 -6.44 -9.55 5.66
N PHE A 280 -5.39 -9.67 6.47
CA PHE A 280 -4.05 -9.94 5.95
C PHE A 280 -3.95 -11.34 5.33
N TYR A 281 -3.23 -11.41 4.23
CA TYR A 281 -2.83 -12.67 3.62
C TYR A 281 -1.62 -13.24 4.35
N ASP A 282 -1.71 -14.50 4.75
CA ASP A 282 -0.58 -15.28 5.29
C ASP A 282 0.06 -16.08 4.16
N PRO A 283 1.23 -15.68 3.66
CA PRO A 283 1.88 -16.37 2.55
C PRO A 283 2.46 -17.74 2.93
N VAL A 284 2.64 -18.03 4.22
CA VAL A 284 3.10 -19.32 4.72
C VAL A 284 1.94 -20.33 4.71
N GLN A 285 0.75 -19.90 5.12
CA GLN A 285 -0.46 -20.71 5.12
C GLN A 285 -1.21 -20.66 3.76
N GLY A 286 -0.86 -19.72 2.88
CA GLY A 286 -1.48 -19.56 1.57
C GLY A 286 -2.94 -19.08 1.64
N ARG A 287 -3.34 -18.38 2.71
CA ARG A 287 -4.74 -17.96 2.92
C ARG A 287 -4.85 -16.54 3.45
N PHE A 288 -6.00 -15.94 3.16
CA PHE A 288 -6.42 -14.67 3.77
C PHE A 288 -6.95 -14.90 5.19
N GLY A 289 -6.92 -13.86 5.99
CA GLY A 289 -7.60 -13.84 7.28
C GLY A 289 -9.13 -13.95 7.11
N PRO A 290 -9.88 -14.06 8.22
CA PRO A 290 -11.34 -14.28 8.17
C PRO A 290 -12.14 -13.06 7.69
N GLY A 291 -11.55 -11.85 7.71
CA GLY A 291 -12.28 -10.59 7.56
C GLY A 291 -13.04 -10.20 8.84
N GLU A 292 -13.80 -9.12 8.77
CA GLU A 292 -14.75 -8.65 9.80
C GLU A 292 -16.20 -8.87 9.34
#